data_5d252bb601c31f89b78ce6c3c0e0e2b4
#
_entry.id   5d252bb601c31f89b78ce6c3c0e0e2b4
#
_cell.length_a   1.000
_cell.length_b   1.000
_cell.length_c   1.000
_cell.angle_alpha   90.00
_cell.angle_beta   90.00
_cell.angle_gamma   90.00
#
_symmetry.space_group_name_H-M   'P 1'
#
loop_
_entity.id
_entity.type
_entity.pdbx_description
1 polymer ?
#
loop_
_entity_poly.entity_id
_entity_poly.type
_entity_poly.pdbx_seq_one_letter_code
_entity_poly.pdbx_strand_id
1 'polypeptide(L)'
;LEHIQGIDWQKKTKMGIRDNRYVVDVPTVTAPIKRPGSIHSAEAAFARGVTDRQLKFTLPGPMTICDTIADGHYGSRADMAMAFAEVLNEEIRELEAAGVDVIQFDEPAFNVFMNDVKNWGIEALHRAIDGVNCKIAVHICYGYGIQANIDWKTSLGNEWSQYEEIFPALNDSRIDQVSLECANSKVPLSLLG
;
A
#
# COMPACT_ATOMS: atom_id res chain seq x y z
N LEU A 1 -6.55 3.94 9.70
CA LEU A 1 -5.77 5.18 9.94
C LEU A 1 -6.32 6.02 11.10
N GLU A 2 -7.58 5.85 11.51
CA GLU A 2 -8.22 6.63 12.59
C GLU A 2 -7.48 6.57 13.93
N HIS A 3 -6.73 5.50 14.18
CA HIS A 3 -5.91 5.31 15.38
C HIS A 3 -4.51 5.91 15.27
N ILE A 4 -4.17 6.55 14.16
CA ILE A 4 -2.86 7.15 13.92
C ILE A 4 -2.90 8.62 14.35
N GLN A 5 -1.97 9.01 15.22
CA GLN A 5 -1.77 10.40 15.62
C GLN A 5 -1.04 11.18 14.51
N GLY A 6 -1.21 12.50 14.51
CA GLY A 6 -0.64 13.40 13.50
C GLY A 6 -1.57 13.68 12.33
N ILE A 7 -2.71 12.97 12.24
CA ILE A 7 -3.73 13.15 11.21
C ILE A 7 -4.90 13.98 11.79
N ASP A 8 -5.17 15.11 11.18
CA ASP A 8 -6.35 15.94 11.50
C ASP A 8 -7.51 15.55 10.58
N TRP A 9 -8.46 14.79 11.14
CA TRP A 9 -9.64 14.29 10.43
C TRP A 9 -10.68 15.37 10.14
N GLN A 10 -10.61 16.51 10.84
CA GLN A 10 -11.52 17.65 10.63
C GLN A 10 -10.97 18.60 9.56
N LYS A 11 -9.67 18.72 9.45
CA LYS A 11 -9.02 19.51 8.41
C LYS A 11 -9.05 18.76 7.07
N LYS A 12 -10.01 19.12 6.23
CA LYS A 12 -10.17 18.54 4.90
C LYS A 12 -9.42 19.36 3.85
N THR A 13 -8.69 18.65 3.00
CA THR A 13 -7.99 19.23 1.86
C THR A 13 -8.48 18.55 0.57
N LYS A 14 -8.81 19.34 -0.46
CA LYS A 14 -9.14 18.79 -1.78
C LYS A 14 -7.90 18.20 -2.41
N MET A 15 -7.95 16.93 -2.76
CA MET A 15 -6.83 16.21 -3.32
C MET A 15 -7.25 15.36 -4.52
N GLY A 16 -6.47 15.40 -5.57
CA GLY A 16 -6.59 14.48 -6.71
C GLY A 16 -5.98 13.13 -6.34
N ILE A 17 -6.76 12.08 -6.52
CA ILE A 17 -6.36 10.70 -6.22
C ILE A 17 -5.96 10.00 -7.52
N ARG A 18 -4.94 9.13 -7.45
CA ARG A 18 -4.45 8.36 -8.60
C ARG A 18 -4.15 9.26 -9.81
N ASP A 19 -3.30 10.24 -9.59
CA ASP A 19 -2.93 11.25 -10.60
C ASP A 19 -4.16 12.00 -11.14
N ASN A 20 -4.95 12.56 -10.22
CA ASN A 20 -6.13 13.38 -10.53
C ASN A 20 -7.26 12.66 -11.29
N ARG A 21 -7.35 11.33 -11.26
CA ARG A 21 -8.49 10.62 -11.86
C ARG A 21 -9.81 11.04 -11.24
N TYR A 22 -9.82 11.35 -9.96
CA TYR A 22 -10.95 11.95 -9.25
C TYR A 22 -10.46 12.82 -8.09
N VAL A 23 -11.31 13.72 -7.63
CA VAL A 23 -10.98 14.66 -6.55
C VAL A 23 -11.90 14.41 -5.37
N VAL A 24 -11.32 14.32 -4.18
CA VAL A 24 -12.05 14.12 -2.91
C VAL A 24 -11.49 15.03 -1.81
N ASP A 25 -12.28 15.24 -0.78
CA ASP A 25 -11.85 15.91 0.43
C ASP A 25 -11.26 14.87 1.39
N VAL A 26 -9.92 14.90 1.56
CA VAL A 26 -9.17 13.96 2.40
C VAL A 26 -8.75 14.61 3.72
N PRO A 27 -8.51 13.83 4.80
CA PRO A 27 -7.90 14.35 6.02
C PRO A 27 -6.47 14.82 5.76
N THR A 28 -5.92 15.63 6.65
CA THR A 28 -4.60 16.24 6.47
C THR A 28 -3.65 15.83 7.60
N VAL A 29 -2.45 15.38 7.24
CA VAL A 29 -1.35 15.21 8.19
C VAL A 29 -0.87 16.61 8.62
N THR A 30 -0.93 16.90 9.91
CA THR A 30 -0.60 18.24 10.47
C THR A 30 0.50 18.19 11.53
N ALA A 31 0.93 16.99 11.92
CA ALA A 31 1.98 16.76 12.92
C ALA A 31 2.71 15.44 12.63
N PRO A 32 3.82 15.14 13.31
CA PRO A 32 4.50 13.86 13.13
C PRO A 32 3.56 12.66 13.33
N ILE A 33 3.59 11.73 12.39
CA ILE A 33 2.80 10.50 12.43
C ILE A 33 3.32 9.60 13.54
N LYS A 34 2.41 9.09 14.39
CA LYS A 34 2.74 8.17 15.48
C LYS A 34 1.62 7.15 15.67
N ARG A 35 2.00 5.95 16.07
CA ARG A 35 1.10 4.87 16.45
C ARG A 35 1.06 4.76 17.99
N PRO A 36 -0.04 5.12 18.65
CA PRO A 36 -0.12 5.10 20.13
C PRO A 36 -0.25 3.68 20.71
N GLY A 37 -0.49 2.68 19.89
CA GLY A 37 -0.62 1.28 20.33
C GLY A 37 -1.06 0.37 19.18
N SER A 38 -1.19 -0.93 19.46
CA SER A 38 -1.66 -1.92 18.50
C SER A 38 -3.04 -1.61 17.96
N ILE A 39 -3.23 -1.83 16.67
CA ILE A 39 -4.51 -1.60 16.00
C ILE A 39 -5.23 -2.93 15.73
N HIS A 40 -4.51 -3.94 15.25
CA HIS A 40 -5.10 -5.18 14.73
C HIS A 40 -4.59 -6.47 15.40
N SER A 41 -3.67 -6.40 16.35
CA SER A 41 -3.10 -7.62 16.96
C SER A 41 -4.14 -8.49 17.66
N ALA A 42 -5.18 -7.90 18.26
CA ALA A 42 -6.25 -8.65 18.89
C ALA A 42 -7.10 -9.43 17.88
N GLU A 43 -7.38 -8.83 16.72
CA GLU A 43 -8.10 -9.48 15.61
C GLU A 43 -7.28 -10.63 15.02
N ALA A 44 -5.97 -10.41 14.84
CA ALA A 44 -5.04 -11.43 14.35
C ALA A 44 -4.92 -12.60 15.33
N ALA A 45 -4.79 -12.33 16.62
CA ALA A 45 -4.74 -13.36 17.67
C ALA A 45 -6.06 -14.16 17.73
N PHE A 46 -7.21 -13.51 17.59
CA PHE A 46 -8.49 -14.18 17.50
C PHE A 46 -8.55 -15.11 16.28
N ALA A 47 -8.19 -14.58 15.10
CA ALA A 47 -8.16 -15.36 13.86
C ALA A 47 -7.22 -16.58 13.99
N ARG A 48 -6.04 -16.38 14.56
CA ARG A 48 -5.09 -17.51 14.84
C ARG A 48 -5.69 -18.55 15.76
N GLY A 49 -6.47 -18.15 16.75
CA GLY A 49 -7.12 -19.07 17.69
C GLY A 49 -8.20 -19.97 17.09
N VAL A 50 -8.70 -19.65 15.90
CA VAL A 50 -9.79 -20.40 15.23
C VAL A 50 -9.35 -21.17 14.00
N THR A 51 -8.08 -21.13 13.61
CA THR A 51 -7.56 -21.88 12.44
C THR A 51 -6.09 -22.24 12.56
N ASP A 52 -5.72 -23.41 12.05
CA ASP A 52 -4.33 -23.86 11.86
C ASP A 52 -3.82 -23.59 10.44
N ARG A 53 -4.66 -23.00 9.55
CA ARG A 53 -4.25 -22.62 8.20
C ARG A 53 -3.35 -21.39 8.22
N GLN A 54 -2.61 -21.19 7.13
CA GLN A 54 -1.86 -19.94 6.95
C GLN A 54 -2.80 -18.74 7.01
N LEU A 55 -2.43 -17.77 7.83
CA LEU A 55 -3.17 -16.53 8.04
C LEU A 55 -2.48 -15.38 7.30
N LYS A 56 -3.21 -14.79 6.35
CA LYS A 56 -2.77 -13.58 5.65
C LYS A 56 -3.51 -12.37 6.22
N PHE A 57 -2.76 -11.31 6.53
CA PHE A 57 -3.31 -10.03 6.95
C PHE A 57 -2.98 -8.95 5.92
N THR A 58 -3.95 -8.13 5.55
CA THR A 58 -3.79 -7.10 4.52
C THR A 58 -3.79 -5.70 5.14
N LEU A 59 -2.82 -4.89 4.75
CA LEU A 59 -2.66 -3.50 5.15
C LEU A 59 -2.51 -2.61 3.89
N PRO A 60 -2.95 -1.35 3.92
CA PRO A 60 -2.59 -0.41 2.87
C PRO A 60 -1.08 -0.17 2.89
N GLY A 61 -0.45 -0.11 1.72
CA GLY A 61 0.97 0.21 1.64
C GLY A 61 1.26 1.71 1.79
N PRO A 62 2.51 2.07 2.16
CA PRO A 62 2.89 3.46 2.46
C PRO A 62 2.60 4.43 1.33
N MET A 63 2.87 4.05 0.09
CA MET A 63 2.67 4.91 -1.07
C MET A 63 1.19 5.15 -1.35
N THR A 64 0.37 4.12 -1.19
CA THR A 64 -1.09 4.24 -1.33
C THR A 64 -1.70 5.08 -0.22
N ILE A 65 -1.20 5.00 1.00
CA ILE A 65 -1.63 5.91 2.07
C ILE A 65 -1.35 7.35 1.67
N CYS A 66 -0.13 7.66 1.21
CA CYS A 66 0.25 9.00 0.77
C CYS A 66 -0.56 9.53 -0.42
N ASP A 67 -1.15 8.65 -1.22
CA ASP A 67 -2.02 9.03 -2.33
C ASP A 67 -3.49 9.25 -1.89
N THR A 68 -3.82 9.03 -0.62
CA THR A 68 -5.18 9.15 -0.08
C THR A 68 -5.30 10.10 1.11
N ILE A 69 -4.21 10.78 1.49
CA ILE A 69 -4.16 11.72 2.60
C ILE A 69 -3.31 12.93 2.23
N ALA A 70 -3.74 14.12 2.63
CA ALA A 70 -3.01 15.34 2.34
C ALA A 70 -1.83 15.53 3.29
N ASP A 71 -0.70 16.02 2.75
CA ASP A 71 0.45 16.39 3.53
C ASP A 71 0.41 17.88 3.90
N GLY A 72 0.42 18.18 5.18
CA GLY A 72 0.54 19.53 5.74
C GLY A 72 1.70 19.65 6.72
N HIS A 73 2.58 18.63 6.80
CA HIS A 73 3.66 18.59 7.79
C HIS A 73 5.02 18.24 7.20
N TYR A 74 5.13 17.19 6.39
CA TYR A 74 6.40 16.67 5.90
C TYR A 74 6.97 17.45 4.71
N GLY A 75 6.09 17.99 3.85
CA GLY A 75 6.48 18.73 2.65
C GLY A 75 7.03 17.84 1.51
N SER A 76 7.02 16.52 1.70
CA SER A 76 7.50 15.52 0.75
C SER A 76 6.70 14.23 0.87
N ARG A 77 6.20 13.72 -0.26
CA ARG A 77 5.50 12.42 -0.28
C ARG A 77 6.40 11.27 0.18
N ALA A 78 7.67 11.32 -0.18
CA ALA A 78 8.64 10.31 0.24
C ALA A 78 8.83 10.31 1.76
N ASP A 79 9.04 11.49 2.37
CA ASP A 79 9.23 11.59 3.83
C ASP A 79 7.96 11.17 4.59
N MET A 80 6.80 11.55 4.10
CA MET A 80 5.52 11.10 4.67
C MET A 80 5.34 9.59 4.54
N ALA A 81 5.73 9.00 3.40
CA ALA A 81 5.68 7.55 3.18
C ALA A 81 6.62 6.80 4.13
N MET A 82 7.83 7.32 4.37
CA MET A 82 8.77 6.73 5.34
C MET A 82 8.21 6.78 6.76
N ALA A 83 7.55 7.88 7.16
CA ALA A 83 6.90 7.97 8.46
C ALA A 83 5.73 6.97 8.61
N PHE A 84 4.90 6.78 7.57
CA PHE A 84 3.89 5.72 7.56
C PHE A 84 4.51 4.32 7.57
N ALA A 85 5.63 4.12 6.89
CA ALA A 85 6.34 2.85 6.87
C ALA A 85 6.84 2.45 8.27
N GLU A 86 7.31 3.40 9.08
CA GLU A 86 7.70 3.15 10.48
C GLU A 86 6.52 2.68 11.33
N VAL A 87 5.38 3.36 11.22
CA VAL A 87 4.15 2.99 11.92
C VAL A 87 3.62 1.62 11.46
N LEU A 88 3.69 1.34 10.17
CA LEU A 88 3.34 0.03 9.62
C LEU A 88 4.29 -1.07 10.12
N ASN A 89 5.58 -0.78 10.25
CA ASN A 89 6.55 -1.75 10.78
C ASN A 89 6.22 -2.15 12.22
N GLU A 90 5.88 -1.19 13.08
CA GLU A 90 5.43 -1.49 14.45
C GLU A 90 4.19 -2.40 14.46
N GLU A 91 3.20 -2.10 13.62
CA GLU A 91 1.98 -2.90 13.51
C GLU A 91 2.27 -4.32 12.99
N ILE A 92 3.09 -4.44 11.96
CA ILE A 92 3.43 -5.72 11.33
C ILE A 92 4.16 -6.65 12.31
N ARG A 93 5.09 -6.13 13.10
CA ARG A 93 5.79 -6.91 14.12
C ARG A 93 4.83 -7.48 15.16
N GLU A 94 3.81 -6.74 15.56
CA GLU A 94 2.79 -7.22 16.48
C GLU A 94 1.85 -8.23 15.82
N LEU A 95 1.51 -8.04 14.52
CA LEU A 95 0.74 -9.02 13.75
C LEU A 95 1.51 -10.34 13.58
N GLU A 96 2.80 -10.27 13.28
CA GLU A 96 3.67 -11.45 13.24
C GLU A 96 3.71 -12.17 14.59
N ALA A 97 3.88 -11.42 15.68
CA ALA A 97 3.86 -11.98 17.03
C ALA A 97 2.50 -12.59 17.40
N ALA A 98 1.40 -12.09 16.83
CA ALA A 98 0.06 -12.65 16.99
C ALA A 98 -0.19 -13.89 16.10
N GLY A 99 0.78 -14.31 15.29
CA GLY A 99 0.74 -15.53 14.48
C GLY A 99 0.27 -15.34 13.04
N VAL A 100 0.41 -14.16 12.48
CA VAL A 100 0.18 -13.92 11.04
C VAL A 100 1.36 -14.48 10.25
N ASP A 101 1.06 -15.30 9.23
CA ASP A 101 2.06 -15.98 8.40
C ASP A 101 2.46 -15.16 7.16
N VAL A 102 1.54 -14.33 6.66
CA VAL A 102 1.74 -13.50 5.46
C VAL A 102 1.18 -12.10 5.70
N ILE A 103 1.98 -11.09 5.51
CA ILE A 103 1.53 -9.69 5.42
C ILE A 103 1.41 -9.29 3.96
N GLN A 104 0.27 -8.75 3.58
CA GLN A 104 0.06 -8.19 2.24
C GLN A 104 -0.08 -6.67 2.33
N PHE A 105 0.71 -5.96 1.54
CA PHE A 105 0.48 -4.54 1.27
C PHE A 105 -0.36 -4.36 0.01
N ASP A 106 -1.44 -3.59 0.11
CA ASP A 106 -2.19 -3.14 -1.05
C ASP A 106 -1.59 -1.82 -1.56
N GLU A 107 -0.96 -1.88 -2.74
CA GLU A 107 -0.26 -0.75 -3.37
C GLU A 107 -0.79 -0.43 -4.79
N PRO A 108 -2.08 -0.13 -4.95
CA PRO A 108 -2.61 0.29 -6.25
C PRO A 108 -1.99 1.60 -6.78
N ALA A 109 -1.35 2.40 -5.92
CA ALA A 109 -0.60 3.59 -6.33
C ALA A 109 0.62 3.24 -7.20
N PHE A 110 1.15 2.03 -7.14
CA PHE A 110 2.30 1.58 -7.92
C PHE A 110 2.04 1.62 -9.43
N ASN A 111 0.82 1.32 -9.87
CA ASN A 111 0.43 1.41 -11.28
C ASN A 111 0.24 2.85 -11.79
N VAL A 112 0.37 3.84 -10.92
CA VAL A 112 0.13 5.25 -11.27
C VAL A 112 1.42 6.04 -11.24
N PHE A 113 2.23 5.82 -10.21
CA PHE A 113 3.43 6.61 -9.93
C PHE A 113 4.69 5.76 -10.07
N MET A 114 4.90 5.12 -11.22
CA MET A 114 5.95 4.13 -11.47
C MET A 114 7.37 4.66 -11.22
N ASN A 115 7.61 5.94 -11.50
CA ASN A 115 8.89 6.58 -11.17
C ASN A 115 9.10 6.69 -9.65
N ASP A 116 8.05 7.04 -8.91
CA ASP A 116 8.10 7.12 -7.44
C ASP A 116 8.32 5.75 -6.82
N VAL A 117 7.76 4.68 -7.42
CA VAL A 117 8.02 3.29 -7.00
C VAL A 117 9.51 3.00 -6.99
N LYS A 118 10.20 3.34 -8.09
CA LYS A 118 11.65 3.12 -8.25
C LYS A 118 12.48 4.03 -7.34
N ASN A 119 12.05 5.28 -7.14
CA ASN A 119 12.82 6.28 -6.41
C ASN A 119 12.73 6.11 -4.88
N TRP A 120 11.54 5.76 -4.35
CA TRP A 120 11.31 5.67 -2.91
C TRP A 120 10.23 4.65 -2.49
N GLY A 121 9.32 4.22 -3.37
CA GLY A 121 8.20 3.34 -3.01
C GLY A 121 8.67 1.97 -2.52
N ILE A 122 9.66 1.35 -3.18
CA ILE A 122 10.27 0.08 -2.74
C ILE A 122 11.01 0.27 -1.40
N GLU A 123 11.70 1.39 -1.22
CA GLU A 123 12.40 1.68 0.04
C GLU A 123 11.42 1.84 1.21
N ALA A 124 10.27 2.50 0.97
CA ALA A 124 9.22 2.62 1.98
C ALA A 124 8.64 1.23 2.35
N LEU A 125 8.45 0.31 1.39
CA LEU A 125 8.08 -1.07 1.70
C LEU A 125 9.17 -1.78 2.50
N HIS A 126 10.44 -1.64 2.14
CA HIS A 126 11.57 -2.22 2.88
C HIS A 126 11.63 -1.69 4.32
N ARG A 127 11.36 -0.40 4.52
CA ARG A 127 11.27 0.19 5.87
C ARG A 127 10.12 -0.41 6.67
N ALA A 128 8.96 -0.61 6.04
CA ALA A 128 7.78 -1.18 6.69
C ALA A 128 7.99 -2.65 7.12
N ILE A 129 8.90 -3.38 6.48
CA ILE A 129 9.17 -4.80 6.78
C ILE A 129 10.52 -5.02 7.48
N ASP A 130 11.17 -3.98 7.94
CA ASP A 130 12.48 -4.14 8.59
C ASP A 130 12.39 -4.98 9.86
N GLY A 131 13.23 -6.04 9.94
CA GLY A 131 13.23 -7.00 11.05
C GLY A 131 11.99 -7.90 11.14
N VAL A 132 11.17 -8.00 10.09
CA VAL A 132 10.03 -8.92 9.95
C VAL A 132 10.48 -10.21 9.27
N ASN A 133 9.98 -11.38 9.73
CA ASN A 133 10.38 -12.70 9.23
C ASN A 133 9.23 -13.43 8.51
N CYS A 134 7.98 -13.03 8.70
CA CYS A 134 6.85 -13.62 7.98
C CYS A 134 6.92 -13.27 6.48
N LYS A 135 6.16 -14.00 5.66
CA LYS A 135 6.11 -13.76 4.22
C LYS A 135 5.49 -12.40 3.90
N ILE A 136 6.05 -11.72 2.92
CA ILE A 136 5.58 -10.41 2.46
C ILE A 136 5.01 -10.52 1.06
N ALA A 137 3.77 -10.10 0.91
CA ALA A 137 3.09 -9.98 -0.38
C ALA A 137 2.80 -8.51 -0.71
N VAL A 138 2.83 -8.17 -1.98
CA VAL A 138 2.33 -6.88 -2.48
C VAL A 138 1.22 -7.14 -3.48
N HIS A 139 0.05 -6.53 -3.25
CA HIS A 139 -1.05 -6.52 -4.20
C HIS A 139 -1.07 -5.23 -4.99
N ILE A 140 -1.05 -5.35 -6.31
CA ILE A 140 -1.09 -4.22 -7.23
C ILE A 140 -2.25 -4.45 -8.19
N CYS A 141 -3.29 -3.61 -8.07
CA CYS A 141 -4.45 -3.64 -8.97
C CYS A 141 -4.58 -2.33 -9.74
N TYR A 142 -5.50 -2.31 -10.68
CA TYR A 142 -5.84 -1.12 -11.46
C TYR A 142 -7.00 -0.30 -10.86
N GLY A 143 -7.34 -0.57 -9.59
CA GLY A 143 -8.37 0.13 -8.82
C GLY A 143 -9.77 -0.45 -8.99
N TYR A 144 -10.66 0.00 -8.11
CA TYR A 144 -12.05 -0.46 -8.05
C TYR A 144 -12.92 0.06 -9.21
N GLY A 145 -14.13 -0.48 -9.33
CA GLY A 145 -15.11 -0.19 -10.38
C GLY A 145 -15.86 1.15 -10.24
N ILE A 146 -15.23 2.21 -9.73
CA ILE A 146 -15.78 3.56 -9.83
C ILE A 146 -15.62 4.09 -11.26
N GLN A 147 -16.54 4.94 -11.71
CA GLN A 147 -16.60 5.39 -13.11
C GLN A 147 -15.27 5.97 -13.60
N ALA A 148 -14.62 6.81 -12.81
CA ALA A 148 -13.32 7.42 -13.16
C ALA A 148 -12.20 6.37 -13.40
N ASN A 149 -12.19 5.26 -12.64
CA ASN A 149 -11.25 4.16 -12.90
C ASN A 149 -11.64 3.33 -14.12
N ILE A 150 -12.93 3.14 -14.37
CA ILE A 150 -13.42 2.42 -15.57
C ILE A 150 -13.03 3.21 -16.82
N ASP A 151 -13.24 4.53 -16.84
CA ASP A 151 -12.89 5.41 -17.93
C ASP A 151 -11.38 5.40 -18.21
N TRP A 152 -10.57 5.46 -17.13
CA TRP A 152 -9.13 5.33 -17.24
C TRP A 152 -8.70 3.96 -17.79
N LYS A 153 -9.24 2.86 -17.26
CA LYS A 153 -8.97 1.50 -17.77
C LYS A 153 -9.31 1.38 -19.25
N THR A 154 -10.39 1.98 -19.68
CA THR A 154 -10.80 2.02 -21.10
C THR A 154 -9.77 2.76 -21.96
N SER A 155 -9.16 3.82 -21.43
CA SER A 155 -8.13 4.59 -22.14
C SER A 155 -6.80 3.85 -22.31
N LEU A 156 -6.53 2.80 -21.51
CA LEU A 156 -5.32 1.99 -21.62
C LEU A 156 -5.31 1.05 -22.85
N GLY A 157 -6.43 0.91 -23.54
CA GLY A 157 -6.55 0.03 -24.69
C GLY A 157 -6.65 -1.44 -24.32
N ASN A 158 -6.11 -2.32 -25.19
CA ASN A 158 -6.28 -3.77 -25.04
C ASN A 158 -5.19 -4.46 -24.22
N GLU A 159 -4.03 -3.85 -24.09
CA GLU A 159 -2.88 -4.38 -23.34
C GLU A 159 -2.36 -3.32 -22.39
N TRP A 160 -2.23 -3.70 -21.11
CA TRP A 160 -1.80 -2.78 -20.05
C TRP A 160 -0.40 -3.16 -19.59
N SER A 161 0.54 -2.24 -19.79
CA SER A 161 1.99 -2.49 -19.62
C SER A 161 2.59 -1.92 -18.33
N GLN A 162 1.79 -1.33 -17.43
CA GLN A 162 2.29 -0.69 -16.22
C GLN A 162 3.11 -1.63 -15.33
N TYR A 163 2.76 -2.91 -15.28
CA TYR A 163 3.52 -3.90 -14.51
C TYR A 163 4.95 -4.11 -15.05
N GLU A 164 5.15 -4.03 -16.36
CA GLU A 164 6.47 -4.22 -16.97
C GLU A 164 7.50 -3.20 -16.46
N GLU A 165 7.04 -1.98 -16.14
CA GLU A 165 7.91 -0.92 -15.64
C GLU A 165 8.34 -1.13 -14.19
N ILE A 166 7.48 -1.69 -13.34
CA ILE A 166 7.73 -1.83 -11.91
C ILE A 166 8.27 -3.21 -11.51
N PHE A 167 8.08 -4.22 -12.35
CA PHE A 167 8.50 -5.59 -12.06
C PHE A 167 10.01 -5.74 -11.78
N PRO A 168 10.93 -5.12 -12.54
CA PRO A 168 12.35 -5.21 -12.21
C PRO A 168 12.66 -4.75 -10.79
N ALA A 169 12.07 -3.63 -10.34
CA ALA A 169 12.27 -3.13 -8.98
C ALA A 169 11.64 -4.03 -7.91
N LEU A 170 10.49 -4.66 -8.21
CA LEU A 170 9.87 -5.64 -7.32
C LEU A 170 10.69 -6.93 -7.24
N ASN A 171 11.21 -7.43 -8.36
CA ASN A 171 12.04 -8.63 -8.41
C ASN A 171 13.34 -8.47 -7.62
N ASP A 172 13.93 -7.28 -7.64
CA ASP A 172 15.15 -6.96 -6.88
C ASP A 172 14.86 -6.60 -5.41
N SER A 173 13.60 -6.62 -4.99
CA SER A 173 13.17 -6.26 -3.64
C SER A 173 13.16 -7.45 -2.68
N ARG A 174 12.85 -7.17 -1.39
CA ARG A 174 12.63 -8.19 -0.36
C ARG A 174 11.18 -8.72 -0.31
N ILE A 175 10.41 -8.53 -1.37
CA ILE A 175 9.02 -8.99 -1.46
C ILE A 175 9.01 -10.45 -1.91
N ASP A 176 8.31 -11.31 -1.18
CA ASP A 176 8.23 -12.75 -1.50
C ASP A 176 7.17 -13.07 -2.55
N GLN A 177 6.09 -12.31 -2.61
CA GLN A 177 4.93 -12.60 -3.45
C GLN A 177 4.35 -11.32 -4.06
N VAL A 178 3.90 -11.41 -5.32
CA VAL A 178 3.16 -10.34 -5.97
C VAL A 178 1.79 -10.85 -6.39
N SER A 179 0.73 -10.11 -6.02
CA SER A 179 -0.64 -10.38 -6.42
C SER A 179 -1.08 -9.33 -7.45
N LEU A 180 -1.48 -9.76 -8.62
CA LEU A 180 -1.78 -8.90 -9.77
C LEU A 180 -3.24 -9.02 -10.23
N GLU A 181 -3.79 -7.91 -10.73
CA GLU A 181 -5.03 -7.92 -11.51
C GLU A 181 -4.69 -8.28 -12.97
N CYS A 182 -4.99 -9.51 -13.40
CA CYS A 182 -4.64 -9.98 -14.74
C CYS A 182 -5.84 -10.28 -15.65
N ALA A 183 -6.98 -10.67 -15.09
CA ALA A 183 -8.11 -11.19 -15.88
C ALA A 183 -8.70 -10.16 -16.86
N ASN A 184 -8.85 -8.90 -16.44
CA ASN A 184 -9.40 -7.84 -17.30
C ASN A 184 -8.30 -6.99 -17.99
N SER A 185 -7.10 -7.01 -17.44
CA SER A 185 -5.99 -6.15 -17.89
C SER A 185 -5.21 -6.75 -19.06
N LYS A 186 -5.48 -8.01 -19.39
CA LYS A 186 -4.77 -8.77 -20.44
C LYS A 186 -3.24 -8.65 -20.34
N VAL A 187 -2.77 -8.67 -19.10
CA VAL A 187 -1.33 -8.65 -18.82
C VAL A 187 -0.68 -9.87 -19.47
N PRO A 188 0.38 -9.69 -20.26
CA PRO A 188 1.03 -10.81 -20.94
C PRO A 188 1.66 -11.76 -19.93
N LEU A 189 1.47 -13.08 -20.13
CA LEU A 189 2.06 -14.11 -19.27
C LEU A 189 3.59 -14.12 -19.33
N SER A 190 4.20 -13.55 -20.37
CA SER A 190 5.66 -13.33 -20.46
C SER A 190 6.24 -12.51 -19.32
N LEU A 191 5.39 -11.77 -18.58
CA LEU A 191 5.80 -11.05 -17.38
C LEU A 191 6.24 -12.00 -16.24
N LEU A 192 5.85 -13.26 -16.29
CA LEU A 192 6.10 -14.26 -15.25
C LEU A 192 7.30 -15.19 -15.56
N GLY A 193 7.98 -14.99 -16.69
CA GLY A 193 9.01 -15.90 -17.20
C GLY A 193 10.41 -15.37 -17.24
#